data_1eaf70c0ff041f1f192cd8d0519c00a4
#
_entry.id   1eaf70c0ff041f1f192cd8d0519c00a4
#
_cell.length_a   1.000
_cell.length_b   1.000
_cell.length_c   1.000
_cell.angle_alpha   90.00
_cell.angle_beta   90.00
_cell.angle_gamma   90.00
#
_symmetry.space_group_name_H-M   'P 1'
#
loop_
_entity.id
_entity.type
_entity.pdbx_description
1 polymer ?
#
loop_
_entity_poly.entity_id
_entity_poly.type
_entity_poly.pdbx_seq_one_letter_code
_entity_poly.pdbx_strand_id
1 'polypeptide(L)'
;MDFEPDSETTVYGIVSSEKGPVEGVVVSDGFEVACTNSEGIYQLKSKKKLGYVFMSIPANYEALSDGILPQFYKKLKGSSDITERIDFSLKTVENQNSYKVFMFGDMHLANRTNDVKQFMDFIEDVNLYREQNKGEKMYAITLGDMTWDLYWYSNNYEFGEYLFTMNTYFKDLQVFHTIGNHDYDYKATSDIEAAGKFVDYVAPTYYSFNIGKIHYIVLDDIDCSNYDGTTSRNYEKKISSEQLDWLVKDLSYVDKSVPLVVVMHAQVFYPSESDGFKIDHDVTNTTQLFNILDGYKVNFVTGHTHYNYNVTPENEITGGRDIHEHNVAAVCGSWWWSGYLTEGVHLSPDGTPGGYSIWNVSDKNIEWIYKPTGHDVSYQFRSYDLNNVSFSLSDVPEMPSNVSSSVKNEFMQYVDAYPVNNDNNVLINIWNWNSHWKINVTDENGKALPVQEVWAYDPLHIAAMTVKRFNSSTLSSVPNFITTQFPHFFKVNVENAEMDIRIEVQDEFGNTWTENMQRPKDFSIDNYRLAK
;
A
#
# COMPACT_ATOMS: atom_id res chain seq x y z
N MET A 1 32.56 -25.63 -2.75
CA MET A 1 32.48 -27.08 -3.11
C MET A 1 32.12 -27.12 -4.59
N ASP A 2 32.86 -27.88 -5.38
CA ASP A 2 32.53 -28.11 -6.78
C ASP A 2 31.85 -29.47 -6.89
N PHE A 3 30.73 -29.51 -7.60
CA PHE A 3 29.98 -30.73 -7.89
C PHE A 3 29.45 -30.68 -9.32
N GLU A 4 29.24 -31.85 -9.90
CA GLU A 4 28.62 -31.97 -11.23
C GLU A 4 27.09 -31.96 -11.07
N PRO A 5 26.37 -31.08 -11.76
CA PRO A 5 24.90 -31.08 -11.71
C PRO A 5 24.32 -32.32 -12.41
N ASP A 6 23.12 -32.70 -12.01
CA ASP A 6 22.37 -33.77 -12.65
C ASP A 6 22.09 -33.45 -14.12
N SER A 7 21.87 -34.50 -14.91
CA SER A 7 21.46 -34.34 -16.32
C SER A 7 20.17 -33.52 -16.41
N GLU A 8 20.09 -32.65 -17.43
CA GLU A 8 18.98 -31.71 -17.66
C GLU A 8 18.90 -30.51 -16.72
N THR A 9 19.78 -30.42 -15.70
CA THR A 9 19.90 -29.22 -14.87
C THR A 9 20.48 -28.07 -15.68
N THR A 10 19.81 -26.91 -15.66
CA THR A 10 20.24 -25.69 -16.37
C THR A 10 20.61 -24.56 -15.41
N VAL A 11 20.13 -24.59 -14.18
CA VAL A 11 20.52 -23.67 -13.11
C VAL A 11 20.74 -24.46 -11.83
N TYR A 12 21.89 -24.26 -11.19
CA TYR A 12 22.22 -24.91 -9.94
C TYR A 12 23.10 -24.00 -9.07
N GLY A 13 23.23 -24.33 -7.80
CA GLY A 13 24.10 -23.57 -6.91
C GLY A 13 24.05 -24.05 -5.48
N ILE A 14 24.69 -23.28 -4.62
CA ILE A 14 24.73 -23.50 -3.18
C ILE A 14 24.15 -22.29 -2.47
N VAL A 15 23.29 -22.53 -1.49
CA VAL A 15 22.87 -21.54 -0.51
C VAL A 15 23.65 -21.76 0.77
N SER A 16 24.34 -20.73 1.25
CA SER A 16 25.19 -20.81 2.44
C SER A 16 25.05 -19.57 3.32
N SER A 17 25.39 -19.73 4.59
CA SER A 17 25.53 -18.63 5.55
C SER A 17 26.96 -18.65 6.13
N GLU A 18 27.25 -17.73 7.05
CA GLU A 18 28.51 -17.73 7.82
C GLU A 18 28.66 -18.99 8.71
N LYS A 19 27.57 -19.74 8.92
CA LYS A 19 27.60 -21.03 9.68
C LYS A 19 27.75 -22.24 8.79
N GLY A 20 27.78 -22.07 7.47
CA GLY A 20 27.92 -23.16 6.49
C GLY A 20 26.71 -23.26 5.54
N PRO A 21 26.56 -24.42 4.86
CA PRO A 21 25.44 -24.69 3.97
C PRO A 21 24.10 -24.56 4.69
N VAL A 22 23.07 -24.09 3.96
CA VAL A 22 21.70 -23.94 4.49
C VAL A 22 20.77 -24.91 3.76
N GLU A 23 20.27 -25.90 4.50
CA GLU A 23 19.26 -26.85 4.03
C GLU A 23 17.86 -26.28 4.06
N GLY A 24 16.97 -26.73 3.16
CA GLY A 24 15.56 -26.39 3.19
C GLY A 24 15.23 -25.03 2.58
N VAL A 25 16.16 -24.40 1.88
CA VAL A 25 15.89 -23.13 1.17
C VAL A 25 15.21 -23.40 -0.15
N VAL A 26 14.05 -22.81 -0.35
CA VAL A 26 13.29 -22.86 -1.61
C VAL A 26 13.92 -21.91 -2.60
N VAL A 27 14.22 -22.40 -3.81
CA VAL A 27 14.81 -21.61 -4.92
C VAL A 27 13.95 -21.81 -6.16
N SER A 28 13.72 -20.73 -6.90
CA SER A 28 12.83 -20.73 -8.06
C SER A 28 13.34 -19.81 -9.17
N ASP A 29 12.94 -20.12 -10.42
CA ASP A 29 13.07 -19.22 -11.59
C ASP A 29 11.73 -18.55 -11.95
N GLY A 30 10.74 -18.64 -11.06
CA GLY A 30 9.37 -18.19 -11.28
C GLY A 30 8.45 -19.22 -11.92
N PHE A 31 8.97 -20.38 -12.38
CA PHE A 31 8.23 -21.50 -12.94
C PHE A 31 8.53 -22.81 -12.23
N GLU A 32 9.81 -23.14 -12.11
CA GLU A 32 10.27 -24.33 -11.43
C GLU A 32 10.71 -23.97 -10.01
N VAL A 33 10.54 -24.93 -9.10
CA VAL A 33 10.88 -24.76 -7.68
C VAL A 33 11.70 -25.95 -7.22
N ALA A 34 12.78 -25.70 -6.50
CA ALA A 34 13.62 -26.72 -5.86
C ALA A 34 13.93 -26.31 -4.43
N CYS A 35 14.27 -27.29 -3.60
CA CYS A 35 14.67 -27.07 -2.21
C CYS A 35 16.12 -27.51 -2.03
N THR A 36 16.92 -26.78 -1.25
CA THR A 36 18.30 -27.14 -0.98
C THR A 36 18.38 -28.39 -0.09
N ASN A 37 19.34 -29.25 -0.38
CA ASN A 37 19.67 -30.42 0.44
C ASN A 37 20.58 -30.06 1.65
N SER A 38 21.03 -31.05 2.41
CA SER A 38 21.90 -30.86 3.58
C SER A 38 23.29 -30.25 3.27
N GLU A 39 23.70 -30.25 2.02
CA GLU A 39 24.90 -29.56 1.52
C GLU A 39 24.62 -28.17 0.98
N GLY A 40 23.37 -27.69 1.13
CA GLY A 40 22.89 -26.41 0.61
C GLY A 40 22.71 -26.39 -0.90
N ILE A 41 22.75 -27.50 -1.59
CA ILE A 41 22.70 -27.61 -3.05
C ILE A 41 21.27 -27.61 -3.53
N TYR A 42 20.99 -26.80 -4.55
CA TYR A 42 19.76 -26.83 -5.34
C TYR A 42 20.05 -27.03 -6.81
N GLN A 43 19.08 -27.59 -7.55
CA GLN A 43 19.17 -27.84 -8.98
C GLN A 43 17.79 -27.60 -9.63
N LEU A 44 17.75 -26.82 -10.72
CA LEU A 44 16.54 -26.47 -11.46
C LEU A 44 16.70 -26.85 -12.93
N LYS A 45 15.61 -27.39 -13.50
CA LYS A 45 15.44 -27.59 -14.96
C LYS A 45 14.77 -26.36 -15.59
N SER A 46 15.41 -25.21 -15.40
CA SER A 46 14.88 -23.91 -15.80
C SER A 46 14.90 -23.73 -17.32
N LYS A 47 13.83 -23.16 -17.87
CA LYS A 47 13.79 -22.64 -19.23
C LYS A 47 14.24 -21.18 -19.32
N LYS A 48 14.61 -20.58 -18.20
CA LYS A 48 15.13 -19.20 -18.07
C LYS A 48 14.25 -18.13 -18.69
N LYS A 49 12.94 -18.33 -18.69
CA LYS A 49 11.97 -17.45 -19.36
C LYS A 49 11.99 -16.02 -18.81
N LEU A 50 12.13 -15.86 -17.49
CA LEU A 50 12.16 -14.56 -16.82
C LEU A 50 13.58 -13.99 -16.68
N GLY A 51 14.61 -14.77 -17.02
CA GLY A 51 16.00 -14.31 -17.00
C GLY A 51 16.61 -14.14 -15.62
N TYR A 52 15.99 -14.68 -14.56
CA TYR A 52 16.51 -14.66 -13.19
C TYR A 52 16.19 -15.93 -12.42
N VAL A 53 16.85 -16.07 -11.28
CA VAL A 53 16.56 -17.06 -10.25
C VAL A 53 16.58 -16.37 -8.88
N PHE A 54 15.68 -16.77 -7.99
CA PHE A 54 15.56 -16.21 -6.65
C PHE A 54 15.45 -17.31 -5.58
N MET A 55 15.84 -17.00 -4.35
CA MET A 55 15.58 -17.83 -3.19
C MET A 55 14.47 -17.22 -2.33
N SER A 56 13.58 -18.05 -1.81
CA SER A 56 12.70 -17.69 -0.71
C SER A 56 13.54 -17.65 0.57
N ILE A 57 13.83 -16.45 1.08
CA ILE A 57 14.68 -16.30 2.27
C ILE A 57 14.04 -17.10 3.42
N PRO A 58 14.75 -18.05 4.04
CA PRO A 58 14.17 -18.88 5.11
C PRO A 58 14.09 -18.09 6.44
N ALA A 59 13.23 -18.54 7.34
CA ALA A 59 13.12 -18.00 8.69
C ALA A 59 14.48 -18.02 9.43
N ASN A 60 14.72 -17.00 10.24
CA ASN A 60 15.97 -16.77 10.98
C ASN A 60 17.21 -16.48 10.11
N TYR A 61 16.96 -16.03 8.88
CA TYR A 61 17.99 -15.52 7.98
C TYR A 61 17.56 -14.20 7.35
N GLU A 62 18.54 -13.44 6.89
CA GLU A 62 18.41 -12.29 6.00
C GLU A 62 19.30 -12.49 4.78
N ALA A 63 18.90 -11.99 3.63
CA ALA A 63 19.79 -11.84 2.50
C ALA A 63 20.81 -10.72 2.78
N LEU A 64 21.95 -10.76 2.13
CA LEU A 64 22.85 -9.61 2.13
C LEU A 64 22.15 -8.43 1.46
N SER A 65 22.51 -7.19 1.81
CA SER A 65 21.89 -5.99 1.26
C SER A 65 22.86 -5.24 0.34
N ASP A 66 22.31 -4.70 -0.74
CA ASP A 66 22.93 -3.61 -1.51
C ASP A 66 22.06 -2.36 -1.32
N GLY A 67 22.51 -1.45 -0.45
CA GLY A 67 21.65 -0.38 0.05
C GLY A 67 20.41 -0.94 0.75
N ILE A 68 19.22 -0.55 0.27
CA ILE A 68 17.94 -1.05 0.78
C ILE A 68 17.53 -2.41 0.18
N LEU A 69 18.16 -2.85 -0.90
CA LEU A 69 17.75 -4.03 -1.67
C LEU A 69 18.32 -5.33 -1.08
N PRO A 70 17.48 -6.27 -0.59
CA PRO A 70 17.93 -7.59 -0.21
C PRO A 70 18.36 -8.39 -1.45
N GLN A 71 19.52 -9.01 -1.41
CA GLN A 71 20.15 -9.73 -2.53
C GLN A 71 19.69 -11.20 -2.57
N PHE A 72 18.40 -11.43 -2.77
CA PHE A 72 17.79 -12.76 -2.80
C PHE A 72 17.57 -13.30 -4.21
N TYR A 73 17.84 -12.52 -5.26
CA TYR A 73 17.73 -12.95 -6.65
C TYR A 73 18.97 -12.59 -7.45
N LYS A 74 19.17 -13.31 -8.56
CA LYS A 74 20.29 -13.08 -9.48
C LYS A 74 19.84 -13.28 -10.92
N LYS A 75 20.36 -12.44 -11.82
CA LYS A 75 20.10 -12.55 -13.26
C LYS A 75 20.85 -13.73 -13.86
N LEU A 76 20.21 -14.41 -14.79
CA LEU A 76 20.78 -15.44 -15.61
C LEU A 76 21.34 -14.81 -16.91
N LYS A 77 22.45 -15.35 -17.39
CA LYS A 77 23.18 -14.79 -18.55
C LYS A 77 23.07 -15.64 -19.79
N GLY A 78 22.88 -16.92 -19.62
CA GLY A 78 22.87 -17.88 -20.69
C GLY A 78 21.46 -18.19 -21.21
N SER A 79 21.42 -18.80 -22.38
CA SER A 79 20.21 -19.42 -22.92
C SER A 79 19.82 -20.69 -22.13
N SER A 80 18.62 -21.23 -22.40
CA SER A 80 18.09 -22.40 -21.69
C SER A 80 18.90 -23.69 -21.86
N ASP A 81 19.79 -23.74 -22.84
CA ASP A 81 20.69 -24.86 -23.15
C ASP A 81 22.06 -24.76 -22.48
N ILE A 82 22.35 -23.65 -21.80
CA ILE A 82 23.59 -23.44 -21.05
C ILE A 82 23.31 -23.65 -19.56
N THR A 83 24.12 -24.49 -18.90
CA THR A 83 24.03 -24.68 -17.44
C THR A 83 24.79 -23.57 -16.72
N GLU A 84 24.14 -22.90 -15.76
CA GLU A 84 24.71 -21.82 -14.96
C GLU A 84 24.72 -22.16 -13.49
N ARG A 85 25.85 -21.84 -12.80
CA ARG A 85 25.96 -21.91 -11.37
C ARG A 85 25.66 -20.55 -10.73
N ILE A 86 24.68 -20.51 -9.82
CA ILE A 86 24.25 -19.34 -9.09
C ILE A 86 24.23 -19.67 -7.60
N ASP A 87 25.17 -19.16 -6.85
CA ASP A 87 25.25 -19.35 -5.40
C ASP A 87 24.59 -18.16 -4.68
N PHE A 88 23.97 -18.43 -3.52
CA PHE A 88 23.37 -17.41 -2.65
C PHE A 88 24.03 -17.41 -1.27
N SER A 89 24.08 -16.23 -0.67
CA SER A 89 24.61 -16.02 0.67
C SER A 89 23.55 -15.42 1.59
N LEU A 90 23.44 -16.00 2.77
CA LEU A 90 22.53 -15.59 3.83
C LEU A 90 23.30 -15.16 5.07
N LYS A 91 22.71 -14.31 5.88
CA LYS A 91 23.18 -13.94 7.22
C LYS A 91 22.20 -14.50 8.25
N THR A 92 22.69 -15.14 9.29
CA THR A 92 21.83 -15.62 10.37
C THR A 92 21.31 -14.45 11.21
N VAL A 93 20.03 -14.55 11.61
CA VAL A 93 19.36 -13.57 12.45
C VAL A 93 18.84 -14.26 13.70
N GLU A 94 19.27 -13.79 14.87
CA GLU A 94 18.75 -14.27 16.14
C GLU A 94 17.42 -13.59 16.48
N ASN A 95 16.50 -14.32 17.11
CA ASN A 95 15.22 -13.78 17.65
C ASN A 95 14.36 -13.04 16.61
N GLN A 96 14.17 -13.64 15.43
CA GLN A 96 13.28 -13.10 14.39
C GLN A 96 11.77 -13.32 14.69
N ASN A 97 11.42 -13.61 15.95
CA ASN A 97 10.02 -13.85 16.33
C ASN A 97 9.23 -12.56 16.64
N SER A 98 9.93 -11.44 16.82
CA SER A 98 9.31 -10.13 17.06
C SER A 98 9.99 -9.10 16.17
N TYR A 99 9.20 -8.42 15.34
CA TYR A 99 9.70 -7.42 14.39
C TYR A 99 8.58 -6.51 13.92
N LYS A 100 8.97 -5.43 13.25
CA LYS A 100 8.03 -4.52 12.59
C LYS A 100 8.23 -4.56 11.08
N VAL A 101 7.13 -4.38 10.34
CA VAL A 101 7.16 -4.18 8.88
C VAL A 101 6.43 -2.90 8.54
N PHE A 102 7.10 -2.02 7.82
CA PHE A 102 6.48 -0.83 7.23
C PHE A 102 5.89 -1.19 5.87
N MET A 103 4.64 -0.81 5.63
CA MET A 103 3.96 -0.95 4.33
C MET A 103 3.89 0.41 3.68
N PHE A 104 4.64 0.61 2.59
CA PHE A 104 4.77 1.87 1.85
C PHE A 104 4.01 1.77 0.52
N GLY A 105 2.84 2.38 0.44
CA GLY A 105 2.03 2.39 -0.78
C GLY A 105 2.24 3.65 -1.61
N ASP A 106 2.21 3.52 -2.93
CA ASP A 106 1.94 4.60 -3.89
C ASP A 106 2.75 5.89 -3.64
N MET A 107 4.05 5.83 -3.85
CA MET A 107 4.94 6.99 -3.66
C MET A 107 4.87 7.95 -4.84
N HIS A 108 4.64 7.45 -6.07
CA HIS A 108 4.51 8.24 -7.30
C HIS A 108 5.56 9.33 -7.46
N LEU A 109 6.83 8.98 -7.25
CA LEU A 109 7.92 9.93 -7.43
C LEU A 109 8.20 10.16 -8.91
N ALA A 110 8.20 11.41 -9.33
CA ALA A 110 8.29 11.80 -10.73
C ALA A 110 8.99 13.14 -10.96
N ASN A 111 9.60 13.72 -9.93
CA ASN A 111 10.18 15.06 -9.96
C ASN A 111 9.18 16.13 -10.47
N ARG A 112 7.98 16.15 -9.85
CA ARG A 112 6.87 17.08 -10.17
C ARG A 112 6.07 17.42 -8.91
N THR A 113 5.39 18.56 -8.90
CA THR A 113 4.51 18.99 -7.77
C THR A 113 5.23 18.99 -6.41
N ASN A 114 6.53 19.29 -6.41
CA ASN A 114 7.41 19.21 -5.24
C ASN A 114 7.35 17.82 -4.54
N ASP A 115 7.09 16.75 -5.28
CA ASP A 115 6.97 15.39 -4.76
C ASP A 115 8.21 14.95 -4.00
N VAL A 116 9.40 15.10 -4.58
CA VAL A 116 10.67 14.73 -3.93
C VAL A 116 10.88 15.52 -2.63
N LYS A 117 10.49 16.81 -2.60
CA LYS A 117 10.58 17.63 -1.38
C LYS A 117 9.59 17.13 -0.31
N GLN A 118 8.35 16.86 -0.69
CA GLN A 118 7.32 16.33 0.23
C GLN A 118 7.67 14.91 0.70
N PHE A 119 8.30 14.11 -0.16
CA PHE A 119 8.77 12.77 0.21
C PHE A 119 9.84 12.80 1.30
N MET A 120 10.60 13.89 1.43
CA MET A 120 11.55 14.03 2.53
C MET A 120 10.86 14.08 3.90
N ASP A 121 9.66 14.67 4.00
CA ASP A 121 8.88 14.68 5.25
C ASP A 121 8.50 13.25 5.67
N PHE A 122 8.14 12.40 4.70
CA PHE A 122 7.90 10.97 4.93
C PHE A 122 9.17 10.23 5.37
N ILE A 123 10.30 10.45 4.71
CA ILE A 123 11.58 9.83 5.07
C ILE A 123 11.99 10.21 6.50
N GLU A 124 11.86 11.47 6.85
CA GLU A 124 12.16 11.97 8.19
C GLU A 124 11.25 11.34 9.25
N ASP A 125 9.96 11.21 8.95
CA ASP A 125 8.98 10.58 9.84
C ASP A 125 9.30 9.11 10.10
N VAL A 126 9.58 8.32 9.06
CA VAL A 126 9.97 6.91 9.19
C VAL A 126 11.28 6.77 9.99
N ASN A 127 12.29 7.60 9.70
CA ASN A 127 13.56 7.54 10.42
C ASN A 127 13.42 7.95 11.89
N LEU A 128 12.57 8.94 12.19
CA LEU A 128 12.25 9.31 13.56
C LEU A 128 11.57 8.16 14.31
N TYR A 129 10.59 7.51 13.68
CA TYR A 129 9.93 6.34 14.28
C TYR A 129 10.94 5.20 14.54
N ARG A 130 11.84 4.94 13.59
CA ARG A 130 12.89 3.91 13.75
C ARG A 130 13.84 4.23 14.89
N GLU A 131 14.25 5.49 15.04
CA GLU A 131 15.14 5.90 16.14
C GLU A 131 14.44 5.80 17.51
N GLN A 132 13.13 6.13 17.58
CA GLN A 132 12.33 5.99 18.79
C GLN A 132 12.14 4.52 19.21
N ASN A 133 12.18 3.60 18.24
CA ASN A 133 12.05 2.14 18.45
C ASN A 133 13.37 1.41 18.22
N LYS A 134 14.48 2.04 18.51
CA LYS A 134 15.82 1.52 18.34
C LYS A 134 16.02 0.20 19.09
N GLY A 135 16.54 -0.79 18.39
CA GLY A 135 16.75 -2.15 18.92
C GLY A 135 15.66 -3.15 18.52
N GLU A 136 14.54 -2.69 17.98
CA GLU A 136 13.60 -3.59 17.31
C GLU A 136 14.05 -3.91 15.89
N LYS A 137 13.76 -5.13 15.41
CA LYS A 137 13.99 -5.49 14.01
C LYS A 137 12.92 -4.83 13.15
N MET A 138 13.35 -4.23 12.05
CA MET A 138 12.47 -3.51 11.15
C MET A 138 12.77 -3.84 9.71
N TYR A 139 11.72 -4.07 8.94
CA TYR A 139 11.72 -4.30 7.50
C TYR A 139 10.73 -3.36 6.85
N ALA A 140 10.80 -3.22 5.53
CA ALA A 140 9.78 -2.51 4.78
C ALA A 140 9.36 -3.29 3.54
N ILE A 141 8.13 -3.08 3.11
CA ILE A 141 7.59 -3.62 1.86
C ILE A 141 6.92 -2.46 1.13
N THR A 142 7.22 -2.27 -0.15
CA THR A 142 6.49 -1.33 -0.99
C THR A 142 5.28 -2.03 -1.61
N LEU A 143 4.20 -1.28 -1.79
CA LEU A 143 2.95 -1.80 -2.36
C LEU A 143 2.78 -1.41 -3.83
N GLY A 144 3.88 -1.14 -4.54
CA GLY A 144 3.87 -0.69 -5.93
C GLY A 144 3.82 0.83 -6.08
N ASP A 145 3.89 1.27 -7.33
CA ASP A 145 3.83 2.68 -7.74
C ASP A 145 4.89 3.55 -7.03
N MET A 146 6.14 3.08 -6.99
CA MET A 146 7.27 3.85 -6.45
C MET A 146 7.57 5.06 -7.32
N THR A 147 7.43 4.89 -8.63
CA THR A 147 7.68 5.91 -9.63
C THR A 147 6.42 6.25 -10.41
N TRP A 148 6.52 7.05 -11.46
CA TRP A 148 5.41 7.35 -12.35
C TRP A 148 5.86 7.29 -13.81
N ASP A 149 5.58 6.18 -14.47
CA ASP A 149 6.00 5.84 -15.84
C ASP A 149 5.82 6.96 -16.86
N LEU A 150 4.71 7.70 -16.81
CA LEU A 150 4.43 8.82 -17.74
C LEU A 150 5.45 9.95 -17.66
N TYR A 151 6.22 10.03 -16.57
CA TYR A 151 7.23 11.07 -16.35
C TYR A 151 8.67 10.54 -16.41
N TRP A 152 8.89 9.24 -16.58
CA TRP A 152 10.23 8.66 -16.63
C TRP A 152 11.12 9.39 -17.64
N TYR A 153 10.62 9.57 -18.85
CA TYR A 153 11.39 10.16 -19.94
C TYR A 153 11.36 11.68 -19.97
N SER A 154 10.24 12.30 -19.59
CA SER A 154 10.11 13.77 -19.62
C SER A 154 10.82 14.45 -18.46
N ASN A 155 10.86 13.82 -17.30
CA ASN A 155 11.41 14.40 -16.08
C ASN A 155 12.73 13.74 -15.68
N ASN A 156 13.20 12.72 -16.42
CA ASN A 156 14.36 11.90 -16.09
C ASN A 156 14.32 11.39 -14.64
N TYR A 157 13.21 10.76 -14.28
CA TYR A 157 12.99 10.19 -12.96
C TYR A 157 12.46 8.76 -13.09
N GLU A 158 13.32 7.80 -12.81
CA GLU A 158 13.06 6.36 -12.91
C GLU A 158 13.53 5.66 -11.63
N PHE A 159 13.70 4.34 -11.67
CA PHE A 159 14.16 3.55 -10.52
C PHE A 159 15.57 3.94 -10.03
N GLY A 160 16.44 4.45 -10.91
CA GLY A 160 17.76 4.92 -10.52
C GLY A 160 17.69 6.07 -9.52
N GLU A 161 16.86 7.07 -9.78
CA GLU A 161 16.65 8.23 -8.92
C GLU A 161 15.90 7.84 -7.63
N TYR A 162 14.90 6.97 -7.74
CA TYR A 162 14.20 6.41 -6.59
C TYR A 162 15.18 5.69 -5.65
N LEU A 163 15.97 4.75 -6.16
CA LEU A 163 16.94 3.98 -5.37
C LEU A 163 18.04 4.88 -4.78
N PHE A 164 18.49 5.89 -5.54
CA PHE A 164 19.44 6.87 -5.02
C PHE A 164 18.89 7.59 -3.78
N THR A 165 17.64 8.02 -3.84
CA THR A 165 16.97 8.69 -2.72
C THR A 165 16.81 7.72 -1.54
N MET A 166 16.26 6.55 -1.77
CA MET A 166 16.05 5.55 -0.71
C MET A 166 17.37 5.13 -0.05
N ASN A 167 18.39 4.81 -0.83
CA ASN A 167 19.70 4.39 -0.32
C ASN A 167 20.45 5.53 0.41
N THR A 168 20.17 6.77 0.08
CA THR A 168 20.77 7.93 0.76
C THR A 168 20.25 8.06 2.17
N TYR A 169 18.97 7.87 2.38
CA TYR A 169 18.29 8.23 3.62
C TYR A 169 17.87 7.04 4.48
N PHE A 170 17.62 5.87 3.90
CA PHE A 170 17.35 4.65 4.67
C PHE A 170 18.62 3.81 4.82
N LYS A 171 19.19 3.85 6.01
CA LYS A 171 20.33 3.00 6.38
C LYS A 171 19.84 1.78 7.14
N ASP A 172 20.43 0.61 6.86
CA ASP A 172 20.16 -0.63 7.57
C ASP A 172 18.66 -1.00 7.61
N LEU A 173 17.95 -0.77 6.50
CA LEU A 173 16.56 -1.16 6.30
C LEU A 173 16.47 -1.98 5.02
N GLN A 174 16.10 -3.25 5.12
CA GLN A 174 15.77 -4.05 3.95
C GLN A 174 14.36 -3.71 3.49
N VAL A 175 14.23 -3.37 2.21
CA VAL A 175 12.95 -3.04 1.57
C VAL A 175 12.67 -4.06 0.48
N PHE A 176 11.60 -4.81 0.64
CA PHE A 176 11.06 -5.71 -0.37
C PHE A 176 10.10 -4.93 -1.27
N HIS A 177 10.14 -5.15 -2.57
CA HIS A 177 9.41 -4.31 -3.51
C HIS A 177 8.34 -5.10 -4.26
N THR A 178 7.19 -4.50 -4.41
CA THR A 178 6.07 -4.93 -5.25
C THR A 178 6.00 -4.00 -6.45
N ILE A 179 5.77 -4.52 -7.65
CA ILE A 179 5.58 -3.72 -8.83
C ILE A 179 4.14 -3.18 -8.87
N GLY A 180 3.95 -1.90 -9.27
CA GLY A 180 2.64 -1.28 -9.48
C GLY A 180 2.44 -0.85 -10.93
N ASN A 181 1.21 -0.47 -11.30
CA ASN A 181 0.89 -0.13 -12.70
C ASN A 181 1.66 1.09 -13.24
N HIS A 182 2.21 1.94 -12.38
CA HIS A 182 3.07 3.05 -12.75
C HIS A 182 4.57 2.72 -12.72
N ASP A 183 4.93 1.46 -12.48
CA ASP A 183 6.29 0.93 -12.51
C ASP A 183 6.58 0.11 -13.77
N TYR A 184 5.66 0.10 -14.75
CA TYR A 184 5.79 -0.52 -16.07
C TYR A 184 6.14 0.50 -17.14
N ASP A 185 7.01 0.13 -18.06
CA ASP A 185 7.35 1.00 -19.18
C ASP A 185 6.22 1.04 -20.23
N TYR A 186 5.54 2.18 -20.33
CA TYR A 186 4.45 2.33 -21.31
C TYR A 186 4.90 2.26 -22.78
N LYS A 187 6.20 2.34 -23.03
CA LYS A 187 6.78 2.19 -24.39
C LYS A 187 6.94 0.73 -24.82
N ALA A 188 6.78 -0.20 -23.92
CA ALA A 188 6.84 -1.62 -24.20
C ALA A 188 5.60 -2.12 -24.95
N THR A 189 5.71 -3.31 -25.54
CA THR A 189 4.66 -3.97 -26.30
C THR A 189 4.34 -5.36 -25.79
N SER A 190 4.86 -5.71 -24.63
CA SER A 190 4.57 -6.95 -23.92
C SER A 190 4.75 -6.75 -22.42
N ASP A 191 4.13 -7.58 -21.62
CA ASP A 191 4.18 -7.56 -20.18
C ASP A 191 5.62 -7.71 -19.63
N ILE A 192 6.35 -8.72 -20.09
CA ILE A 192 7.75 -8.97 -19.68
C ILE A 192 8.65 -7.76 -20.02
N GLU A 193 8.47 -7.18 -21.20
CA GLU A 193 9.26 -6.00 -21.61
C GLU A 193 8.91 -4.78 -20.75
N ALA A 194 7.62 -4.59 -20.45
CA ALA A 194 7.15 -3.48 -19.64
C ALA A 194 7.69 -3.53 -18.21
N ALA A 195 7.79 -4.71 -17.61
CA ALA A 195 8.39 -4.93 -16.29
C ALA A 195 9.92 -4.89 -16.28
N GLY A 196 10.57 -4.86 -17.46
CA GLY A 196 12.00 -5.08 -17.61
C GLY A 196 12.87 -4.16 -16.76
N LYS A 197 12.55 -2.87 -16.68
CA LYS A 197 13.30 -1.92 -15.83
C LYS A 197 13.15 -2.22 -14.33
N PHE A 198 11.96 -2.60 -13.88
CA PHE A 198 11.75 -3.00 -12.48
C PHE A 198 12.62 -4.22 -12.13
N VAL A 199 12.61 -5.25 -12.98
CA VAL A 199 13.44 -6.45 -12.80
C VAL A 199 14.94 -6.12 -12.87
N ASP A 200 15.30 -5.15 -13.71
CA ASP A 200 16.70 -4.75 -13.87
C ASP A 200 17.28 -4.03 -12.66
N TYR A 201 16.48 -3.22 -12.00
CA TYR A 201 16.94 -2.32 -10.94
C TYR A 201 16.50 -2.76 -9.53
N VAL A 202 15.36 -3.43 -9.38
CA VAL A 202 14.68 -3.53 -8.10
C VAL A 202 14.50 -4.97 -7.62
N ALA A 203 13.63 -5.78 -8.27
CA ALA A 203 13.28 -7.12 -7.81
C ALA A 203 12.62 -7.95 -8.93
N PRO A 204 12.49 -9.29 -8.77
CA PRO A 204 11.50 -10.07 -9.50
C PRO A 204 10.10 -9.49 -9.33
N THR A 205 9.21 -9.65 -10.32
CA THR A 205 7.84 -9.14 -10.20
C THR A 205 7.00 -9.94 -9.20
N TYR A 206 7.31 -11.22 -9.01
CA TYR A 206 6.73 -12.06 -7.96
C TYR A 206 7.77 -12.99 -7.34
N TYR A 207 7.62 -13.23 -6.04
CA TYR A 207 8.54 -14.03 -5.23
C TYR A 207 7.97 -14.27 -3.83
N SER A 208 8.65 -15.08 -3.01
CA SER A 208 8.31 -15.29 -1.60
C SER A 208 9.52 -15.16 -0.69
N PHE A 209 9.27 -14.95 0.58
CA PHE A 209 10.29 -14.93 1.64
C PHE A 209 9.64 -15.16 3.00
N ASN A 210 10.45 -15.49 4.01
CA ASN A 210 9.98 -15.66 5.38
C ASN A 210 10.65 -14.65 6.30
N ILE A 211 9.88 -14.09 7.22
CA ILE A 211 10.41 -13.37 8.39
C ILE A 211 9.79 -14.02 9.61
N GLY A 212 10.63 -14.62 10.47
CA GLY A 212 10.16 -15.38 11.61
C GLY A 212 9.19 -16.49 11.23
N LYS A 213 7.96 -16.44 11.76
CA LYS A 213 6.92 -17.46 11.53
C LYS A 213 5.87 -17.07 10.51
N ILE A 214 6.11 -16.04 9.74
CA ILE A 214 5.20 -15.56 8.70
C ILE A 214 5.81 -15.80 7.33
N HIS A 215 5.01 -16.28 6.40
CA HIS A 215 5.38 -16.42 4.99
C HIS A 215 4.81 -15.26 4.18
N TYR A 216 5.69 -14.51 3.55
CA TYR A 216 5.37 -13.36 2.70
C TYR A 216 5.43 -13.79 1.24
N ILE A 217 4.42 -13.40 0.48
CA ILE A 217 4.31 -13.68 -0.94
C ILE A 217 4.06 -12.34 -1.62
N VAL A 218 4.92 -11.97 -2.54
CA VAL A 218 4.70 -10.82 -3.43
C VAL A 218 4.20 -11.36 -4.74
N LEU A 219 3.06 -10.86 -5.20
CA LEU A 219 2.46 -11.22 -6.48
C LEU A 219 2.38 -9.99 -7.38
N ASP A 220 2.53 -10.23 -8.66
CA ASP A 220 2.30 -9.27 -9.73
C ASP A 220 0.87 -9.44 -10.23
N ASP A 221 0.02 -8.47 -9.94
CA ASP A 221 -1.39 -8.49 -10.31
C ASP A 221 -1.75 -7.44 -11.37
N ILE A 222 -0.75 -6.93 -12.08
CA ILE A 222 -0.90 -6.01 -13.20
C ILE A 222 -0.46 -6.69 -14.49
N ASP A 223 -1.39 -6.96 -15.38
CA ASP A 223 -1.14 -7.55 -16.70
C ASP A 223 -1.10 -6.46 -17.78
N CYS A 224 0.09 -6.20 -18.32
CA CYS A 224 0.37 -5.23 -19.36
C CYS A 224 0.42 -5.85 -20.77
N SER A 225 -0.11 -7.04 -20.98
CA SER A 225 -0.08 -7.75 -22.28
C SER A 225 -0.73 -6.96 -23.41
N ASN A 226 -1.61 -6.01 -23.08
CA ASN A 226 -2.30 -5.15 -24.05
C ASN A 226 -1.57 -3.82 -24.33
N TYR A 227 -0.35 -3.63 -23.85
CA TYR A 227 0.45 -2.44 -24.14
C TYR A 227 0.86 -2.42 -25.61
N ASP A 228 0.80 -1.26 -26.24
CA ASP A 228 1.06 -1.03 -27.65
C ASP A 228 2.23 -0.06 -27.94
N GLY A 229 2.99 0.28 -26.88
CA GLY A 229 4.10 1.23 -26.97
C GLY A 229 3.67 2.70 -26.96
N THR A 230 2.42 2.99 -26.65
CA THR A 230 1.88 4.35 -26.52
C THR A 230 1.53 4.69 -25.08
N THR A 231 1.12 5.93 -24.80
CA THR A 231 0.64 6.34 -23.48
C THR A 231 -0.74 5.79 -23.13
N SER A 232 -1.38 5.05 -24.04
CA SER A 232 -2.63 4.33 -23.79
C SER A 232 -2.31 3.03 -23.03
N ARG A 233 -2.26 3.13 -21.70
CA ARG A 233 -1.90 2.02 -20.81
C ARG A 233 -3.13 1.17 -20.52
N ASN A 234 -3.32 0.15 -21.33
CA ASN A 234 -4.44 -0.80 -21.20
C ASN A 234 -4.01 -2.02 -20.38
N TYR A 235 -3.68 -1.81 -19.10
CA TYR A 235 -3.43 -2.92 -18.18
C TYR A 235 -4.73 -3.50 -17.62
N GLU A 236 -4.66 -4.75 -17.18
CA GLU A 236 -5.72 -5.44 -16.47
C GLU A 236 -5.24 -5.80 -15.06
N LYS A 237 -6.15 -5.80 -14.07
CA LYS A 237 -5.87 -6.32 -12.72
C LYS A 237 -6.04 -7.82 -12.74
N LYS A 238 -4.93 -8.55 -12.87
CA LYS A 238 -4.94 -9.98 -13.10
C LYS A 238 -3.59 -10.62 -12.77
N ILE A 239 -3.62 -11.78 -12.14
CA ILE A 239 -2.43 -12.61 -11.89
C ILE A 239 -2.29 -13.61 -13.06
N SER A 240 -1.11 -13.78 -13.62
CA SER A 240 -0.92 -14.75 -14.70
C SER A 240 -1.11 -16.20 -14.22
N SER A 241 -1.54 -17.10 -15.15
CA SER A 241 -1.70 -18.52 -14.82
C SER A 241 -0.38 -19.17 -14.39
N GLU A 242 0.71 -18.76 -15.01
CA GLU A 242 2.07 -19.21 -14.66
C GLU A 242 2.44 -18.84 -13.22
N GLN A 243 2.06 -17.66 -12.79
CA GLN A 243 2.30 -17.20 -11.44
C GLN A 243 1.45 -17.98 -10.41
N LEU A 244 0.18 -18.29 -10.75
CA LEU A 244 -0.66 -19.15 -9.92
C LEU A 244 -0.12 -20.58 -9.83
N ASP A 245 0.41 -21.14 -10.94
CA ASP A 245 1.07 -22.45 -10.94
C ASP A 245 2.36 -22.45 -10.08
N TRP A 246 3.13 -21.37 -10.14
CA TRP A 246 4.28 -21.18 -9.27
C TRP A 246 3.87 -21.12 -7.78
N LEU A 247 2.80 -20.36 -7.47
CA LEU A 247 2.30 -20.22 -6.11
C LEU A 247 1.90 -21.56 -5.48
N VAL A 248 1.30 -22.46 -6.28
CA VAL A 248 0.99 -23.84 -5.82
C VAL A 248 2.26 -24.58 -5.44
N LYS A 249 3.33 -24.46 -6.24
CA LYS A 249 4.62 -25.11 -5.97
C LYS A 249 5.29 -24.51 -4.72
N ASP A 250 5.30 -23.19 -4.58
CA ASP A 250 5.88 -22.49 -3.44
C ASP A 250 5.18 -22.90 -2.14
N LEU A 251 3.84 -22.85 -2.11
CA LEU A 251 3.02 -23.23 -0.95
C LEU A 251 3.09 -24.71 -0.60
N SER A 252 3.60 -25.58 -1.49
CA SER A 252 3.84 -26.98 -1.14
C SER A 252 4.92 -27.17 -0.07
N TYR A 253 5.74 -26.17 0.17
CA TYR A 253 6.75 -26.10 1.22
C TYR A 253 6.29 -25.36 2.48
N VAL A 254 5.05 -24.86 2.52
CA VAL A 254 4.52 -24.03 3.62
C VAL A 254 3.39 -24.78 4.34
N ASP A 255 3.56 -25.01 5.64
CA ASP A 255 2.53 -25.65 6.46
C ASP A 255 1.28 -24.75 6.57
N LYS A 256 0.07 -25.36 6.52
CA LYS A 256 -1.20 -24.63 6.60
C LYS A 256 -1.38 -23.79 7.87
N SER A 257 -0.63 -24.08 8.93
CA SER A 257 -0.66 -23.31 10.18
C SER A 257 0.19 -22.02 10.13
N VAL A 258 0.94 -21.81 9.05
CA VAL A 258 1.75 -20.61 8.84
C VAL A 258 0.85 -19.51 8.27
N PRO A 259 0.73 -18.34 8.93
CA PRO A 259 0.01 -17.21 8.36
C PRO A 259 0.70 -16.70 7.09
N LEU A 260 -0.10 -16.35 6.09
CA LEU A 260 0.36 -15.75 4.85
C LEU A 260 0.12 -14.24 4.85
N VAL A 261 1.11 -13.50 4.38
CA VAL A 261 0.97 -12.10 3.99
C VAL A 261 1.19 -12.04 2.48
N VAL A 262 0.12 -11.79 1.75
CA VAL A 262 0.13 -11.71 0.28
C VAL A 262 0.10 -10.26 -0.12
N VAL A 263 1.20 -9.78 -0.68
CA VAL A 263 1.38 -8.39 -1.09
C VAL A 263 1.16 -8.30 -2.60
N MET A 264 0.25 -7.41 -2.99
CA MET A 264 -0.05 -7.08 -4.38
C MET A 264 -0.20 -5.57 -4.51
N HIS A 265 -0.14 -5.05 -5.71
CA HIS A 265 -0.37 -3.63 -5.92
C HIS A 265 -1.86 -3.29 -5.92
N ALA A 266 -2.63 -3.89 -6.81
CA ALA A 266 -4.05 -3.61 -6.93
C ALA A 266 -4.86 -4.39 -5.88
N GLN A 267 -5.93 -3.77 -5.43
CA GLN A 267 -6.86 -4.34 -4.46
C GLN A 267 -7.68 -5.49 -5.06
N VAL A 268 -7.95 -6.51 -4.26
CA VAL A 268 -8.89 -7.58 -4.61
C VAL A 268 -10.33 -7.12 -4.42
N PHE A 269 -10.59 -6.49 -3.28
CA PHE A 269 -11.92 -5.98 -2.92
C PHE A 269 -11.96 -4.47 -2.96
N TYR A 270 -13.13 -3.92 -3.29
CA TYR A 270 -13.37 -2.48 -3.27
C TYR A 270 -14.70 -2.17 -2.58
N PRO A 271 -14.80 -1.12 -1.73
CA PRO A 271 -16.04 -0.72 -1.08
C PRO A 271 -17.13 -0.37 -2.10
N SER A 272 -18.35 -0.84 -1.85
CA SER A 272 -19.52 -0.60 -2.67
C SER A 272 -20.67 -0.10 -1.79
N GLU A 273 -21.29 1.02 -2.17
CA GLU A 273 -22.40 1.61 -1.41
C GLU A 273 -23.62 0.66 -1.33
N SER A 274 -23.84 -0.17 -2.38
CA SER A 274 -24.97 -1.09 -2.44
C SER A 274 -24.71 -2.43 -1.74
N ASP A 275 -23.47 -2.93 -1.76
CA ASP A 275 -23.17 -4.33 -1.46
C ASP A 275 -22.07 -4.51 -0.39
N GLY A 276 -21.68 -3.43 0.30
CA GLY A 276 -20.55 -3.42 1.25
C GLY A 276 -19.20 -3.52 0.54
N PHE A 277 -18.90 -4.63 -0.13
CA PHE A 277 -17.69 -4.81 -0.96
C PHE A 277 -18.01 -5.55 -2.25
N LYS A 278 -17.23 -5.27 -3.28
CA LYS A 278 -17.23 -5.99 -4.57
C LYS A 278 -15.82 -6.49 -4.87
N ILE A 279 -15.69 -7.52 -5.70
CA ILE A 279 -14.41 -7.91 -6.28
C ILE A 279 -14.08 -6.91 -7.40
N ASP A 280 -12.90 -6.30 -7.31
CA ASP A 280 -12.41 -5.29 -8.26
C ASP A 280 -11.19 -5.78 -9.07
N HIS A 281 -10.86 -7.00 -8.93
CA HIS A 281 -9.86 -7.78 -9.64
C HIS A 281 -10.55 -8.71 -10.66
N ASP A 282 -9.83 -9.35 -11.57
CA ASP A 282 -10.41 -10.37 -12.44
C ASP A 282 -11.06 -11.49 -11.62
N VAL A 283 -12.38 -11.65 -11.76
CA VAL A 283 -13.17 -12.57 -10.92
C VAL A 283 -12.73 -14.03 -11.08
N THR A 284 -12.41 -14.46 -12.30
CA THR A 284 -11.98 -15.84 -12.58
C THR A 284 -10.66 -16.12 -11.88
N ASN A 285 -9.74 -15.21 -12.00
CA ASN A 285 -8.39 -15.28 -11.49
C ASN A 285 -8.37 -15.18 -9.96
N THR A 286 -9.18 -14.29 -9.38
CA THR A 286 -9.39 -14.19 -7.94
C THR A 286 -9.97 -15.48 -7.36
N THR A 287 -10.91 -16.11 -8.04
CA THR A 287 -11.46 -17.41 -7.61
C THR A 287 -10.39 -18.49 -7.58
N GLN A 288 -9.50 -18.53 -8.57
CA GLN A 288 -8.38 -19.47 -8.59
C GLN A 288 -7.39 -19.19 -7.45
N LEU A 289 -7.04 -17.92 -7.23
CA LEU A 289 -6.19 -17.50 -6.11
C LEU A 289 -6.75 -17.94 -4.77
N PHE A 290 -8.03 -17.70 -4.51
CA PHE A 290 -8.69 -18.10 -3.27
C PHE A 290 -8.70 -19.62 -3.06
N ASN A 291 -8.84 -20.41 -4.11
CA ASN A 291 -8.78 -21.86 -4.02
C ASN A 291 -7.36 -22.35 -3.68
N ILE A 292 -6.32 -21.70 -4.19
CA ILE A 292 -4.92 -22.03 -3.84
C ILE A 292 -4.63 -21.69 -2.37
N LEU A 293 -5.14 -20.55 -1.91
CA LEU A 293 -4.94 -20.06 -0.54
C LEU A 293 -5.85 -20.70 0.50
N ASP A 294 -6.80 -21.55 0.07
CA ASP A 294 -7.77 -22.16 0.97
C ASP A 294 -7.11 -22.93 2.12
N GLY A 295 -7.64 -22.75 3.32
CA GLY A 295 -7.12 -23.36 4.56
C GLY A 295 -5.93 -22.64 5.20
N TYR A 296 -5.44 -21.53 4.63
CA TYR A 296 -4.51 -20.63 5.30
C TYR A 296 -5.25 -19.44 5.95
N LYS A 297 -4.62 -18.83 6.96
CA LYS A 297 -4.93 -17.47 7.38
C LYS A 297 -4.20 -16.50 6.46
N VAL A 298 -4.93 -15.66 5.75
CA VAL A 298 -4.37 -14.79 4.71
C VAL A 298 -4.61 -13.33 5.03
N ASN A 299 -3.55 -12.52 4.96
CA ASN A 299 -3.64 -11.07 4.95
C ASN A 299 -3.18 -10.57 3.59
N PHE A 300 -4.09 -10.09 2.74
CA PHE A 300 -3.73 -9.29 1.58
C PHE A 300 -3.33 -7.89 2.02
N VAL A 301 -2.26 -7.36 1.45
CA VAL A 301 -1.83 -5.97 1.64
C VAL A 301 -1.68 -5.33 0.29
N THR A 302 -2.46 -4.30 0.03
CA THR A 302 -2.60 -3.67 -1.27
C THR A 302 -2.53 -2.14 -1.19
N GLY A 303 -2.25 -1.48 -2.31
CA GLY A 303 -2.23 -0.03 -2.49
C GLY A 303 -3.20 0.41 -3.59
N HIS A 304 -2.67 1.09 -4.62
CA HIS A 304 -3.32 1.44 -5.87
C HIS A 304 -4.48 2.46 -5.78
N THR A 305 -5.38 2.28 -4.82
CA THR A 305 -6.58 3.12 -4.71
C THR A 305 -6.30 4.49 -4.10
N HIS A 306 -5.22 4.63 -3.35
CA HIS A 306 -4.91 5.76 -2.47
C HIS A 306 -5.92 5.96 -1.32
N TYR A 307 -6.84 5.03 -1.11
CA TYR A 307 -7.78 5.03 0.02
C TYR A 307 -7.32 4.10 1.13
N ASN A 308 -7.83 4.30 2.34
CA ASN A 308 -7.55 3.40 3.46
C ASN A 308 -8.82 2.65 3.86
N TYR A 309 -8.82 1.33 3.68
CA TYR A 309 -9.92 0.47 4.12
C TYR A 309 -9.46 -0.95 4.40
N ASN A 310 -10.28 -1.68 5.13
CA ASN A 310 -10.00 -3.06 5.49
C ASN A 310 -11.22 -3.95 5.20
N VAL A 311 -10.97 -5.16 4.72
CA VAL A 311 -11.95 -6.23 4.59
C VAL A 311 -11.61 -7.29 5.62
N THR A 312 -12.60 -7.73 6.38
CA THR A 312 -12.43 -8.76 7.42
C THR A 312 -13.06 -10.08 7.00
N PRO A 313 -12.68 -11.22 7.59
CA PRO A 313 -13.24 -12.54 7.25
C PRO A 313 -14.76 -12.66 7.39
N GLU A 314 -15.38 -11.80 8.20
CA GLU A 314 -16.83 -11.77 8.41
C GLU A 314 -17.60 -11.15 7.24
N ASN A 315 -16.92 -10.46 6.33
CA ASN A 315 -17.56 -9.93 5.14
C ASN A 315 -17.96 -11.09 4.19
N GLU A 316 -19.17 -11.07 3.68
CA GLU A 316 -19.70 -12.12 2.78
C GLU A 316 -18.81 -12.34 1.55
N ILE A 317 -18.15 -11.30 1.08
CA ILE A 317 -17.29 -11.34 -0.12
C ILE A 317 -16.11 -12.31 0.03
N THR A 318 -15.66 -12.62 1.25
CA THR A 318 -14.58 -13.57 1.51
C THR A 318 -15.03 -15.04 1.28
N GLY A 319 -16.33 -15.28 1.20
CA GLY A 319 -16.91 -16.62 1.04
C GLY A 319 -16.64 -17.52 2.26
N GLY A 320 -16.50 -16.96 3.45
CA GLY A 320 -16.25 -17.69 4.71
C GLY A 320 -14.79 -18.16 4.89
N ARG A 321 -13.87 -17.65 4.09
CA ARG A 321 -12.42 -17.92 4.23
C ARG A 321 -11.79 -16.97 5.25
N ASP A 322 -10.71 -17.39 5.90
CA ASP A 322 -9.93 -16.54 6.81
C ASP A 322 -9.03 -15.58 5.99
N ILE A 323 -9.69 -14.64 5.32
CA ILE A 323 -9.07 -13.65 4.44
C ILE A 323 -9.35 -12.25 4.97
N HIS A 324 -8.28 -11.50 5.21
CA HIS A 324 -8.28 -10.06 5.41
C HIS A 324 -7.73 -9.38 4.17
N GLU A 325 -8.19 -8.16 3.85
CA GLU A 325 -7.47 -7.25 2.96
C GLU A 325 -7.26 -5.91 3.65
N HIS A 326 -6.02 -5.44 3.60
CA HIS A 326 -5.57 -4.15 4.09
C HIS A 326 -5.17 -3.31 2.88
N ASN A 327 -6.07 -2.44 2.41
CA ASN A 327 -5.72 -1.45 1.39
C ASN A 327 -5.17 -0.21 2.10
N VAL A 328 -3.88 0.06 1.91
CA VAL A 328 -3.14 1.10 2.63
C VAL A 328 -3.18 2.39 1.82
N ALA A 329 -3.56 3.50 2.46
CA ALA A 329 -3.52 4.81 1.83
C ALA A 329 -2.10 5.19 1.37
N ALA A 330 -2.05 6.03 0.34
CA ALA A 330 -0.82 6.37 -0.35
C ALA A 330 0.13 7.24 0.48
N VAL A 331 1.43 6.98 0.39
CA VAL A 331 2.48 7.88 0.87
C VAL A 331 2.33 9.25 0.18
N CYS A 332 1.99 9.27 -1.10
CA CYS A 332 1.79 10.50 -1.87
C CYS A 332 0.43 11.20 -1.62
N GLY A 333 -0.46 10.62 -0.80
CA GLY A 333 -1.82 11.14 -0.62
C GLY A 333 -2.53 11.28 -1.96
N SER A 334 -3.00 12.47 -2.31
CA SER A 334 -3.57 12.80 -3.61
C SER A 334 -2.48 13.15 -4.63
N TRP A 335 -1.58 12.19 -4.94
CA TRP A 335 -0.48 12.36 -5.91
C TRP A 335 0.37 13.63 -5.67
N TRP A 336 0.64 13.94 -4.40
CA TRP A 336 1.38 15.12 -3.91
C TRP A 336 0.66 16.46 -4.12
N TRP A 337 -0.51 16.48 -4.75
CA TRP A 337 -1.23 17.71 -5.04
C TRP A 337 -1.75 18.43 -3.80
N SER A 338 -2.25 17.71 -2.80
CA SER A 338 -2.80 18.35 -1.59
C SER A 338 -1.73 19.16 -0.86
N GLY A 339 -0.57 18.58 -0.58
CA GLY A 339 0.56 19.27 0.03
C GLY A 339 1.20 20.35 -0.86
N TYR A 340 1.13 20.18 -2.19
CA TYR A 340 1.59 21.20 -3.14
C TYR A 340 0.70 22.44 -3.14
N LEU A 341 -0.62 22.27 -3.18
CA LEU A 341 -1.58 23.37 -3.19
C LEU A 341 -1.81 23.98 -1.80
N THR A 342 -1.64 23.19 -0.75
CA THR A 342 -1.86 23.58 0.64
C THR A 342 -0.75 23.01 1.51
N GLU A 343 0.34 23.75 1.61
CA GLU A 343 1.51 23.33 2.38
C GLU A 343 1.12 22.97 3.83
N GLY A 344 1.61 21.82 4.31
CA GLY A 344 1.30 21.29 5.63
C GLY A 344 -0.05 20.53 5.73
N VAL A 345 -0.76 20.34 4.61
CA VAL A 345 -1.97 19.50 4.55
C VAL A 345 -1.78 18.45 3.48
N HIS A 346 -1.44 17.24 3.87
CA HIS A 346 -1.14 16.13 2.98
C HIS A 346 -2.17 15.02 3.16
N LEU A 347 -3.07 14.86 2.20
CA LEU A 347 -4.25 14.00 2.30
C LEU A 347 -4.46 13.15 1.05
N SER A 348 -5.04 11.99 1.23
CA SER A 348 -5.67 11.16 0.20
C SER A 348 -7.08 11.67 -0.12
N PRO A 349 -7.69 11.27 -1.26
CA PRO A 349 -9.00 11.78 -1.68
C PRO A 349 -10.17 11.45 -0.73
N ASP A 350 -10.03 10.42 0.12
CA ASP A 350 -10.96 10.03 1.18
C ASP A 350 -10.73 10.81 2.49
N GLY A 351 -9.76 11.73 2.51
CA GLY A 351 -9.38 12.51 3.67
C GLY A 351 -8.40 11.81 4.62
N THR A 352 -8.01 10.58 4.37
CA THR A 352 -6.92 9.93 5.12
C THR A 352 -5.64 10.75 4.95
N PRO A 353 -4.91 11.08 6.01
CA PRO A 353 -3.59 11.70 5.85
C PRO A 353 -2.65 10.81 5.05
N GLY A 354 -1.82 11.37 4.17
CA GLY A 354 -0.75 10.61 3.52
C GLY A 354 0.17 9.98 4.57
N GLY A 355 0.54 8.72 4.38
CA GLY A 355 1.31 8.02 5.41
C GLY A 355 1.58 6.56 5.03
N TYR A 356 1.71 5.71 6.04
CA TYR A 356 2.07 4.29 5.86
C TYR A 356 1.50 3.44 7.00
N SER A 357 1.43 2.12 6.78
CA SER A 357 1.03 1.20 7.83
C SER A 357 2.25 0.60 8.52
N ILE A 358 2.16 0.39 9.82
CA ILE A 358 3.17 -0.28 10.64
C ILE A 358 2.57 -1.59 11.16
N TRP A 359 3.17 -2.69 10.79
CA TRP A 359 2.77 -4.01 11.23
C TRP A 359 3.69 -4.51 12.33
N ASN A 360 3.13 -4.80 13.50
CA ASN A 360 3.83 -5.40 14.63
C ASN A 360 3.60 -6.91 14.60
N VAL A 361 4.65 -7.66 14.39
CA VAL A 361 4.58 -9.12 14.33
C VAL A 361 5.20 -9.72 15.58
N SER A 362 4.46 -10.59 16.24
CA SER A 362 4.91 -11.37 17.40
C SER A 362 4.52 -12.83 17.19
N ASP A 363 5.49 -13.69 16.94
CA ASP A 363 5.32 -15.08 16.50
C ASP A 363 4.44 -15.16 15.23
N LYS A 364 3.19 -15.63 15.36
CA LYS A 364 2.19 -15.73 14.28
C LYS A 364 1.11 -14.64 14.37
N ASN A 365 1.19 -13.76 15.38
CA ASN A 365 0.22 -12.69 15.56
C ASN A 365 0.69 -11.44 14.83
N ILE A 366 -0.23 -10.81 14.13
CA ILE A 366 -0.02 -9.56 13.39
C ILE A 366 -0.99 -8.53 13.92
N GLU A 367 -0.46 -7.39 14.35
CA GLU A 367 -1.21 -6.19 14.69
C GLU A 367 -0.74 -5.06 13.78
N TRP A 368 -1.60 -4.15 13.41
CA TRP A 368 -1.25 -3.04 12.53
C TRP A 368 -1.82 -1.72 13.02
N ILE A 369 -1.16 -0.65 12.67
CA ILE A 369 -1.60 0.71 12.90
C ILE A 369 -1.21 1.59 11.71
N TYR A 370 -2.08 2.50 11.33
CA TYR A 370 -1.75 3.50 10.32
C TYR A 370 -0.95 4.65 10.94
N LYS A 371 0.14 5.06 10.30
CA LYS A 371 1.00 6.15 10.75
C LYS A 371 0.92 7.31 9.74
N PRO A 372 0.15 8.36 10.05
CA PRO A 372 0.13 9.58 9.25
C PRO A 372 1.49 10.29 9.27
N THR A 373 2.01 10.64 8.11
CA THR A 373 3.29 11.36 7.98
C THR A 373 3.24 12.69 8.72
N GLY A 374 4.24 12.92 9.57
CA GLY A 374 4.38 14.15 10.33
C GLY A 374 3.47 14.26 11.57
N HIS A 375 2.56 13.33 11.78
CA HIS A 375 1.71 13.28 12.96
C HIS A 375 2.16 12.20 13.94
N ASP A 376 1.76 12.34 15.20
CA ASP A 376 1.89 11.25 16.16
C ASP A 376 1.05 10.04 15.74
N VAL A 377 1.49 8.83 16.10
CA VAL A 377 0.79 7.59 15.79
C VAL A 377 -0.62 7.52 16.41
N SER A 378 -0.89 8.35 17.43
CA SER A 378 -2.23 8.46 18.03
C SER A 378 -3.24 9.24 17.19
N TYR A 379 -2.83 9.89 16.10
CA TYR A 379 -3.73 10.61 15.20
C TYR A 379 -4.44 9.64 14.28
N GLN A 380 -5.56 9.05 14.74
CA GLN A 380 -6.28 7.99 14.05
C GLN A 380 -7.64 8.39 13.50
N PHE A 381 -8.11 9.59 13.82
CA PHE A 381 -9.36 10.12 13.28
C PHE A 381 -9.38 11.66 13.32
N ARG A 382 -10.34 12.25 12.63
CA ARG A 382 -10.58 13.71 12.59
C ARG A 382 -12.06 14.00 12.65
N SER A 383 -12.45 15.04 13.39
CA SER A 383 -13.84 15.44 13.55
C SER A 383 -14.11 16.85 13.04
N TYR A 384 -15.33 17.06 12.54
CA TYR A 384 -15.83 18.33 11.99
C TYR A 384 -17.17 18.69 12.60
N ASP A 385 -17.33 19.94 13.05
CA ASP A 385 -18.63 20.53 13.37
C ASP A 385 -19.27 21.02 12.08
N LEU A 386 -20.28 20.30 11.58
CA LEU A 386 -20.88 20.60 10.28
C LEU A 386 -21.68 21.91 10.26
N ASN A 387 -22.01 22.51 11.41
CA ASN A 387 -22.56 23.86 11.42
C ASN A 387 -21.56 24.93 10.90
N ASN A 388 -20.25 24.61 10.98
CA ASN A 388 -19.17 25.51 10.57
C ASN A 388 -18.50 25.05 9.27
N VAL A 389 -19.03 24.04 8.58
CA VAL A 389 -18.55 23.55 7.29
C VAL A 389 -19.57 23.87 6.21
N SER A 390 -19.18 24.66 5.23
CA SER A 390 -20.02 24.91 4.06
C SER A 390 -19.17 25.24 2.84
N PHE A 391 -19.66 24.89 1.66
CA PHE A 391 -19.06 25.24 0.37
C PHE A 391 -20.08 25.87 -0.54
N SER A 392 -19.61 26.73 -1.45
CA SER A 392 -20.44 27.47 -2.39
C SER A 392 -19.66 27.82 -3.64
N LEU A 393 -20.35 28.30 -4.68
CA LEU A 393 -19.68 28.79 -5.90
C LEU A 393 -18.81 30.03 -5.64
N SER A 394 -19.00 30.73 -4.51
CA SER A 394 -18.13 31.85 -4.14
C SER A 394 -16.74 31.42 -3.70
N ASP A 395 -16.52 30.12 -3.41
CA ASP A 395 -15.21 29.59 -3.06
C ASP A 395 -14.32 29.34 -4.30
N VAL A 396 -14.92 29.42 -5.49
CA VAL A 396 -14.24 29.23 -6.79
C VAL A 396 -14.47 30.41 -7.74
N PRO A 397 -14.18 31.67 -7.34
CA PRO A 397 -14.50 32.87 -8.10
C PRO A 397 -13.78 32.96 -9.47
N GLU A 398 -12.64 32.26 -9.62
CA GLU A 398 -11.89 32.23 -10.88
C GLU A 398 -12.41 31.16 -11.86
N MET A 399 -13.32 30.28 -11.44
CA MET A 399 -13.90 29.30 -12.34
C MET A 399 -14.64 30.00 -13.49
N PRO A 400 -14.31 29.73 -14.78
CA PRO A 400 -14.94 30.42 -15.88
C PRO A 400 -16.46 30.20 -15.91
N SER A 401 -17.23 31.26 -16.14
CA SER A 401 -18.69 31.17 -16.18
C SER A 401 -19.24 30.28 -17.31
N ASN A 402 -18.42 30.02 -18.33
CA ASN A 402 -18.73 29.20 -19.50
C ASN A 402 -18.17 27.77 -19.44
N VAL A 403 -17.73 27.30 -18.28
CA VAL A 403 -17.39 25.87 -18.14
C VAL A 403 -18.58 24.98 -18.46
N SER A 404 -18.32 23.76 -18.90
CA SER A 404 -19.36 22.79 -19.21
C SER A 404 -20.25 22.51 -17.99
N SER A 405 -21.51 22.13 -18.24
CA SER A 405 -22.43 21.73 -17.17
C SER A 405 -21.85 20.55 -16.34
N SER A 406 -21.09 19.65 -16.97
CA SER A 406 -20.44 18.54 -16.28
C SER A 406 -19.44 19.04 -15.22
N VAL A 407 -18.58 20.00 -15.57
CA VAL A 407 -17.62 20.60 -14.63
C VAL A 407 -18.34 21.30 -13.47
N LYS A 408 -19.38 22.08 -13.79
CA LYS A 408 -20.15 22.78 -12.77
C LYS A 408 -20.90 21.82 -11.85
N ASN A 409 -21.55 20.79 -12.41
CA ASN A 409 -22.30 19.81 -11.63
C ASN A 409 -21.38 19.00 -10.72
N GLU A 410 -20.15 18.72 -11.17
CA GLU A 410 -19.17 18.04 -10.33
C GLU A 410 -18.84 18.86 -9.08
N PHE A 411 -18.60 20.16 -9.22
CA PHE A 411 -18.35 21.01 -8.05
C PHE A 411 -19.58 21.15 -7.15
N MET A 412 -20.78 21.21 -7.75
CA MET A 412 -22.03 21.32 -6.99
C MET A 412 -22.29 20.15 -6.05
N GLN A 413 -21.73 18.96 -6.30
CA GLN A 413 -21.85 17.82 -5.37
C GLN A 413 -21.28 18.15 -3.98
N TYR A 414 -20.19 18.91 -3.90
CA TYR A 414 -19.59 19.35 -2.63
C TYR A 414 -20.42 20.46 -1.95
N VAL A 415 -20.99 21.34 -2.74
CA VAL A 415 -21.90 22.39 -2.25
C VAL A 415 -23.17 21.76 -1.66
N ASP A 416 -23.76 20.78 -2.35
CA ASP A 416 -24.98 20.10 -1.92
C ASP A 416 -24.71 19.18 -0.71
N ALA A 417 -23.51 18.62 -0.59
CA ALA A 417 -23.12 17.81 0.57
C ALA A 417 -22.92 18.65 1.85
N TYR A 418 -22.45 19.88 1.70
CA TYR A 418 -22.15 20.77 2.81
C TYR A 418 -22.73 22.18 2.59
N PRO A 419 -24.07 22.32 2.61
CA PRO A 419 -24.72 23.63 2.58
C PRO A 419 -24.60 24.33 3.95
N VAL A 420 -24.77 25.61 4.00
CA VAL A 420 -24.94 26.31 5.27
C VAL A 420 -26.12 25.72 6.03
N ASN A 421 -25.91 25.28 7.25
CA ASN A 421 -26.93 24.61 8.08
C ASN A 421 -26.72 24.88 9.57
N ASN A 422 -27.70 24.49 10.38
CA ASN A 422 -27.68 24.53 11.84
C ASN A 422 -28.25 23.21 12.40
N ASP A 423 -27.93 22.08 11.75
CA ASP A 423 -28.47 20.78 12.09
C ASP A 423 -27.76 20.12 13.27
N ASN A 424 -26.70 20.75 13.78
CA ASN A 424 -25.88 20.30 14.89
C ASN A 424 -25.24 18.92 14.68
N ASN A 425 -24.96 18.57 13.42
CA ASN A 425 -24.28 17.34 13.11
C ASN A 425 -22.76 17.49 13.25
N VAL A 426 -22.13 16.42 13.73
CA VAL A 426 -20.68 16.22 13.72
C VAL A 426 -20.36 15.09 12.77
N LEU A 427 -19.34 15.29 11.93
CA LEU A 427 -18.79 14.26 11.04
C LEU A 427 -17.43 13.84 11.56
N ILE A 428 -17.20 12.53 11.62
CA ILE A 428 -15.96 11.91 12.10
C ILE A 428 -15.41 11.04 10.99
N ASN A 429 -14.17 11.31 10.56
CA ASN A 429 -13.44 10.51 9.58
C ASN A 429 -12.45 9.63 10.35
N ILE A 430 -12.62 8.30 10.28
CA ILE A 430 -11.77 7.31 10.97
C ILE A 430 -11.08 6.47 9.89
N TRP A 431 -9.84 6.82 9.58
CA TRP A 431 -9.05 5.99 8.66
C TRP A 431 -8.63 4.67 9.32
N ASN A 432 -8.35 3.67 8.51
CA ASN A 432 -8.04 2.32 8.96
C ASN A 432 -9.18 1.56 9.67
N TRP A 433 -10.43 2.06 9.58
CA TRP A 433 -11.60 1.44 10.17
C TRP A 433 -11.87 0.04 9.62
N ASN A 434 -12.33 -0.86 10.48
CA ASN A 434 -12.98 -2.11 10.09
C ASN A 434 -14.11 -2.46 11.07
N SER A 435 -14.86 -3.53 10.79
CA SER A 435 -16.04 -3.93 11.57
C SER A 435 -15.75 -4.34 13.03
N HIS A 436 -14.49 -4.58 13.39
CA HIS A 436 -14.09 -4.91 14.76
C HIS A 436 -13.80 -3.67 15.62
N TRP A 437 -13.66 -2.50 14.99
CA TRP A 437 -13.46 -1.26 15.73
C TRP A 437 -14.75 -0.79 16.41
N LYS A 438 -14.60 0.07 17.39
CA LYS A 438 -15.71 0.66 18.14
C LYS A 438 -15.57 2.16 18.15
N ILE A 439 -16.69 2.85 17.96
CA ILE A 439 -16.82 4.29 18.18
C ILE A 439 -17.89 4.54 19.21
N ASN A 440 -17.57 5.37 20.21
CA ASN A 440 -18.49 5.81 21.25
C ASN A 440 -18.44 7.34 21.33
N VAL A 441 -19.59 7.97 21.29
CA VAL A 441 -19.70 9.43 21.43
C VAL A 441 -20.65 9.73 22.58
N THR A 442 -20.19 10.61 23.51
CA THR A 442 -21.01 11.08 24.63
C THR A 442 -21.07 12.61 24.64
N ASP A 443 -22.18 13.16 25.13
CA ASP A 443 -22.28 14.57 25.42
C ASP A 443 -21.51 14.94 26.71
N GLU A 444 -21.46 16.21 27.03
CA GLU A 444 -20.79 16.77 28.24
C GLU A 444 -21.36 16.22 29.55
N ASN A 445 -22.59 15.67 29.52
CA ASN A 445 -23.25 15.07 30.67
C ASN A 445 -23.01 13.54 30.75
N GLY A 446 -22.25 12.99 29.83
CA GLY A 446 -21.96 11.55 29.76
C GLY A 446 -23.05 10.71 29.12
N LYS A 447 -24.07 11.32 28.51
CA LYS A 447 -25.13 10.61 27.77
C LYS A 447 -24.60 10.15 26.42
N ALA A 448 -24.74 8.86 26.11
CA ALA A 448 -24.36 8.30 24.81
C ALA A 448 -25.24 8.87 23.68
N LEU A 449 -24.59 9.25 22.60
CA LEU A 449 -25.22 9.77 21.37
C LEU A 449 -25.20 8.67 20.29
N PRO A 450 -26.30 8.50 19.52
CA PRO A 450 -26.32 7.57 18.39
C PRO A 450 -25.28 7.95 17.33
N VAL A 451 -24.52 6.98 16.85
CA VAL A 451 -23.53 7.13 15.79
C VAL A 451 -24.02 6.38 14.55
N GLN A 452 -23.97 7.02 13.40
CA GLN A 452 -24.37 6.44 12.11
C GLN A 452 -23.16 6.43 11.17
N GLU A 453 -22.80 5.28 10.62
CA GLU A 453 -21.85 5.18 9.50
C GLU A 453 -22.48 5.75 8.23
N VAL A 454 -21.72 6.56 7.48
CA VAL A 454 -22.19 7.25 6.29
C VAL A 454 -21.09 7.28 5.21
N TRP A 455 -21.51 7.33 3.93
CA TRP A 455 -20.62 7.73 2.85
C TRP A 455 -20.56 9.26 2.82
N ALA A 456 -19.36 9.80 2.88
CA ALA A 456 -19.17 11.26 2.89
C ALA A 456 -17.89 11.68 2.16
N TYR A 457 -17.84 12.95 1.76
CA TYR A 457 -16.64 13.64 1.31
C TYR A 457 -15.89 14.20 2.52
N ASP A 458 -14.56 14.16 2.51
CA ASP A 458 -13.80 14.81 3.58
C ASP A 458 -13.78 16.35 3.39
N PRO A 459 -14.29 17.14 4.36
CA PRO A 459 -14.32 18.60 4.25
C PRO A 459 -12.93 19.23 4.10
N LEU A 460 -11.93 18.71 4.79
CA LEU A 460 -10.57 19.25 4.72
C LEU A 460 -9.94 19.02 3.35
N HIS A 461 -10.15 17.84 2.75
CA HIS A 461 -9.67 17.57 1.40
C HIS A 461 -10.38 18.45 0.36
N ILE A 462 -11.70 18.68 0.51
CA ILE A 462 -12.42 19.64 -0.35
C ILE A 462 -11.76 21.01 -0.29
N ALA A 463 -11.58 21.56 0.91
CA ALA A 463 -11.03 22.91 1.10
C ALA A 463 -9.57 23.03 0.67
N ALA A 464 -8.74 22.02 1.02
CA ALA A 464 -7.30 22.06 0.79
C ALA A 464 -6.91 21.77 -0.66
N MET A 465 -7.74 21.03 -1.40
CA MET A 465 -7.40 20.58 -2.74
C MET A 465 -8.49 20.84 -3.76
N THR A 466 -9.69 20.29 -3.60
CA THR A 466 -10.76 20.33 -4.63
C THR A 466 -11.15 21.76 -4.98
N VAL A 467 -11.45 22.59 -4.01
CA VAL A 467 -11.75 24.02 -4.21
C VAL A 467 -10.62 24.70 -5.00
N LYS A 468 -9.37 24.47 -4.63
CA LYS A 468 -8.23 25.10 -5.32
C LYS A 468 -8.03 24.61 -6.74
N ARG A 469 -8.37 23.34 -7.02
CA ARG A 469 -8.32 22.79 -8.39
C ARG A 469 -9.43 23.34 -9.27
N PHE A 470 -10.63 23.57 -8.73
CA PHE A 470 -11.75 24.18 -9.45
C PHE A 470 -11.60 25.70 -9.59
N ASN A 471 -10.92 26.37 -8.65
CA ASN A 471 -10.68 27.81 -8.70
C ASN A 471 -9.52 28.17 -9.64
N SER A 472 -9.75 27.99 -10.94
CA SER A 472 -8.75 28.25 -11.99
C SER A 472 -9.40 28.89 -13.21
N SER A 473 -8.87 30.02 -13.64
CA SER A 473 -9.33 30.74 -14.84
C SER A 473 -9.13 29.96 -16.15
N THR A 474 -8.33 28.90 -16.13
CA THR A 474 -8.08 28.04 -17.29
C THR A 474 -8.81 26.70 -17.20
N LEU A 475 -9.72 26.55 -16.24
CA LEU A 475 -10.47 25.32 -16.05
C LEU A 475 -11.32 24.99 -17.27
N SER A 476 -11.13 23.80 -17.86
CA SER A 476 -11.84 23.34 -19.06
C SER A 476 -12.48 21.96 -18.90
N SER A 477 -12.03 21.18 -17.92
CA SER A 477 -12.52 19.84 -17.61
C SER A 477 -12.55 19.62 -16.11
N VAL A 478 -13.22 18.57 -15.65
CA VAL A 478 -13.18 18.14 -14.25
C VAL A 478 -11.72 17.82 -13.89
N PRO A 479 -11.18 18.42 -12.82
CA PRO A 479 -9.82 18.11 -12.37
C PRO A 479 -9.71 16.68 -11.89
N ASN A 480 -8.56 16.04 -12.12
CA ASN A 480 -8.25 14.73 -11.54
C ASN A 480 -7.93 14.85 -10.05
N PHE A 481 -8.04 13.73 -9.32
CA PHE A 481 -7.60 13.57 -7.93
C PHE A 481 -8.37 14.43 -6.91
N ILE A 482 -9.61 14.81 -7.24
CA ILE A 482 -10.50 15.55 -6.35
C ILE A 482 -11.10 14.63 -5.28
N THR A 483 -11.78 15.23 -4.29
CA THR A 483 -12.36 14.52 -3.15
C THR A 483 -13.38 13.47 -3.60
N THR A 484 -13.31 12.29 -3.03
CA THR A 484 -14.20 11.16 -3.29
C THR A 484 -14.99 10.81 -2.04
N GLN A 485 -16.26 10.40 -2.20
CA GLN A 485 -17.04 9.83 -1.10
C GLN A 485 -16.48 8.47 -0.72
N PHE A 486 -16.46 8.19 0.59
CA PHE A 486 -15.94 6.92 1.12
C PHE A 486 -16.68 6.50 2.40
N PRO A 487 -16.71 5.21 2.79
CA PRO A 487 -17.56 4.71 3.87
C PRO A 487 -17.00 4.80 5.28
N HIS A 488 -15.78 5.24 5.52
CA HIS A 488 -15.21 5.29 6.87
C HIS A 488 -15.52 6.58 7.65
N PHE A 489 -16.70 7.12 7.39
CA PHE A 489 -17.22 8.32 8.06
C PHE A 489 -18.37 8.00 8.98
N PHE A 490 -18.45 8.74 10.09
CA PHE A 490 -19.46 8.58 11.12
C PHE A 490 -20.12 9.91 11.41
N LYS A 491 -21.45 9.91 11.49
CA LYS A 491 -22.25 11.08 11.74
C LYS A 491 -22.95 10.97 13.07
N VAL A 492 -22.91 12.05 13.85
CA VAL A 492 -23.56 12.18 15.16
C VAL A 492 -24.37 13.45 15.17
N ASN A 493 -25.64 13.37 15.60
CA ASN A 493 -26.46 14.54 15.86
C ASN A 493 -26.35 14.94 17.34
N VAL A 494 -26.06 16.21 17.61
CA VAL A 494 -25.90 16.77 18.96
C VAL A 494 -27.06 17.71 19.25
N GLU A 495 -27.52 17.80 20.51
CA GLU A 495 -28.76 18.50 20.89
C GLU A 495 -28.74 19.99 20.53
N ASN A 496 -27.59 20.65 20.67
CA ASN A 496 -27.42 22.06 20.31
C ASN A 496 -26.00 22.37 19.80
N ALA A 497 -25.79 23.59 19.30
CA ALA A 497 -24.54 23.99 18.67
C ALA A 497 -23.36 24.19 19.63
N GLU A 498 -23.62 24.40 20.93
CA GLU A 498 -22.60 24.74 21.94
C GLU A 498 -22.26 23.54 22.84
N MET A 499 -22.98 22.42 22.71
CA MET A 499 -22.77 21.24 23.52
C MET A 499 -21.49 20.52 23.14
N ASP A 500 -20.55 20.45 24.05
CA ASP A 500 -19.31 19.69 23.91
C ASP A 500 -19.58 18.18 23.85
N ILE A 501 -18.74 17.48 23.13
CA ILE A 501 -18.82 16.01 23.03
C ILE A 501 -17.46 15.37 23.25
N ARG A 502 -17.50 14.13 23.74
CA ARG A 502 -16.33 13.25 23.81
C ARG A 502 -16.47 12.15 22.79
N ILE A 503 -15.51 12.05 21.89
CA ILE A 503 -15.39 11.00 20.88
C ILE A 503 -14.32 10.01 21.35
N GLU A 504 -14.64 8.74 21.37
CA GLU A 504 -13.73 7.66 21.71
C GLU A 504 -13.77 6.60 20.63
N VAL A 505 -12.60 6.30 20.06
CA VAL A 505 -12.42 5.29 19.00
C VAL A 505 -11.48 4.22 19.52
N GLN A 506 -11.85 2.96 19.40
CA GLN A 506 -11.04 1.81 19.82
C GLN A 506 -10.87 0.84 18.64
N ASP A 507 -9.62 0.43 18.38
CA ASP A 507 -9.32 -0.61 17.41
C ASP A 507 -9.57 -2.04 17.95
N GLU A 508 -9.39 -3.03 17.12
CA GLU A 508 -9.55 -4.44 17.46
C GLU A 508 -8.45 -4.97 18.42
N PHE A 509 -7.34 -4.26 18.54
CA PHE A 509 -6.22 -4.61 19.42
C PHE A 509 -6.33 -3.97 20.82
N GLY A 510 -7.37 -3.15 21.05
CA GLY A 510 -7.65 -2.49 22.31
C GLY A 510 -7.00 -1.12 22.48
N ASN A 511 -6.32 -0.59 21.45
CA ASN A 511 -5.83 0.78 21.46
C ASN A 511 -7.02 1.74 21.41
N THR A 512 -6.96 2.82 22.19
CA THR A 512 -8.07 3.78 22.30
C THR A 512 -7.57 5.19 22.08
N TRP A 513 -8.25 5.94 21.24
CA TRP A 513 -7.99 7.36 20.96
C TRP A 513 -9.21 8.18 21.30
N THR A 514 -8.99 9.38 21.84
CA THR A 514 -10.05 10.22 22.36
C THR A 514 -9.88 11.66 21.93
N GLU A 515 -10.97 12.31 21.54
CA GLU A 515 -11.06 13.76 21.38
C GLU A 515 -12.17 14.30 22.29
N ASN A 516 -11.85 15.32 23.09
CA ASN A 516 -12.85 16.16 23.75
C ASN A 516 -13.10 17.37 22.82
N MET A 517 -14.12 17.27 21.98
CA MET A 517 -14.45 18.27 20.99
C MET A 517 -15.24 19.39 21.65
N GLN A 518 -14.61 20.55 21.78
CA GLN A 518 -15.29 21.79 22.16
C GLN A 518 -16.11 22.32 20.98
N ARG A 519 -17.31 22.78 21.25
CA ARG A 519 -18.22 23.31 20.24
C ARG A 519 -18.70 24.73 20.61
N PRO A 520 -18.89 25.62 19.64
CA PRO A 520 -18.67 25.42 18.19
C PRO A 520 -17.19 25.23 17.85
N LYS A 521 -16.88 24.28 16.94
CA LYS A 521 -15.54 24.04 16.41
C LYS A 521 -15.40 24.69 15.04
N ASP A 522 -14.57 25.71 14.94
CA ASP A 522 -14.34 26.42 13.69
C ASP A 522 -13.64 25.51 12.66
N PHE A 523 -14.08 25.63 11.42
CA PHE A 523 -13.46 24.98 10.27
C PHE A 523 -12.50 25.94 9.57
N SER A 524 -11.20 25.72 9.77
CA SER A 524 -10.14 26.44 9.07
C SER A 524 -9.03 25.47 8.70
N ILE A 525 -8.52 25.55 7.46
CA ILE A 525 -7.38 24.75 7.00
C ILE A 525 -6.19 24.89 7.96
N ASP A 526 -5.97 26.07 8.51
CA ASP A 526 -4.82 26.34 9.38
C ASP A 526 -4.84 25.53 10.69
N ASN A 527 -6.02 25.10 11.16
CA ASN A 527 -6.16 24.25 12.34
C ASN A 527 -5.67 22.81 12.11
N TYR A 528 -5.45 22.43 10.85
CA TYR A 528 -5.07 21.08 10.46
C TYR A 528 -3.68 21.01 9.82
N ARG A 529 -2.97 22.15 9.72
CA ARG A 529 -1.61 22.16 9.19
C ARG A 529 -0.64 21.50 10.17
N LEU A 530 0.28 20.72 9.65
CA LEU A 530 1.45 20.31 10.40
C LEU A 530 2.24 21.55 10.83
N ALA A 531 2.61 21.60 12.09
CA ALA A 531 3.55 22.63 12.58
C ALA A 531 4.91 22.39 11.89
N LYS A 532 5.48 23.44 11.32
CA LYS A 532 6.83 23.39 10.75
C LYS A 532 7.87 23.33 11.85
#